data_4757261de6aa986067f4ff52cd4223b0
#
_entry.id   4757261de6aa986067f4ff52cd4223b0
#
_cell.length_a   1.000
_cell.length_b   1.000
_cell.length_c   1.000
_cell.angle_alpha   90.00
_cell.angle_beta   90.00
_cell.angle_gamma   90.00
#
_symmetry.space_group_name_H-M   'P 1'
#
loop_
_entity.id
_entity.type
_entity.pdbx_description
1 polymer ?
#
loop_
_entity_poly.entity_id
_entity_poly.type
_entity_poly.pdbx_seq_one_letter_code
_entity_poly.pdbx_strand_id
1 'polypeptide(L)'
;MNEAPPTRSAPWWERRWFLAVAVLLSTIPLLYPPIAPLVDLPGHIGRFHVELNLANSPWLQRYYEFHWSLTGNLGVDLLIIPVAKLFGVELGTKLIILTIPPLTVAGFLLVAREVHGRVPPTALFAIPFAYGQPLLYGFVNYALSMALAFLGLALWLRLARTGQFRLRAVVFVPISFVVFICHTFGWGTLGLLCLSAEVVRLHDDGRSWPRSLVPAGINLLCLTGPFLLLFFWRHGAAGGTTGDWLNWQAKLLWLETALRDRWSYYDWLGVIATTAVLIGSILSDRLTFSRNLAVSALAMVMLFTLLPTIVFGSAFADMRVVPFMIATALLAIHFRDAVDVRLARSIAVAGLLFTVVRLATNTVSFAMASDAMQRDLAITDRLPMGARLLYLTGQPCGDKWELAHKSQLGSMLIVRRDALVNNQWEVPGAPLLLIKDRERLGWFAYDPSQHVRPNACGTSAHWAINRSLAVFPRDQFDYVWITDAPPFDPRLVAGWQLLRRNGTSLLFRIRPETTAIVQGSTRT
;
A
#
# COMPACT_ATOMS: atom_id res chain seq x y z
N MET A 1 54.09 -8.91 25.64
CA MET A 1 52.84 -9.62 25.37
C MET A 1 51.76 -8.56 25.31
N ASN A 2 51.36 -8.15 24.12
CA ASN A 2 50.22 -7.24 23.92
C ASN A 2 48.94 -8.10 23.97
N GLU A 3 48.24 -8.04 25.09
CA GLU A 3 46.88 -8.58 25.16
C GLU A 3 46.00 -7.82 24.15
N ALA A 4 45.44 -8.55 23.19
CA ALA A 4 44.45 -8.00 22.31
C ALA A 4 43.28 -7.43 23.14
N PRO A 5 42.78 -6.21 22.87
CA PRO A 5 41.71 -5.63 23.66
C PRO A 5 40.48 -6.57 23.63
N PRO A 6 39.80 -6.75 24.77
CA PRO A 6 38.68 -7.66 24.86
C PRO A 6 37.64 -7.29 23.81
N THR A 7 37.25 -8.25 22.96
CA THR A 7 36.21 -8.09 21.96
C THR A 7 34.91 -7.77 22.68
N ARG A 8 34.52 -6.48 22.73
CA ARG A 8 33.25 -6.04 23.32
C ARG A 8 32.12 -6.78 22.58
N SER A 9 31.35 -7.55 23.32
CA SER A 9 30.16 -8.22 22.76
C SER A 9 29.23 -7.21 22.09
N ALA A 10 28.72 -7.55 20.90
CA ALA A 10 27.78 -6.68 20.16
C ALA A 10 26.59 -6.29 21.07
N PRO A 11 26.18 -5.01 21.05
CA PRO A 11 25.06 -4.55 21.86
C PRO A 11 23.76 -5.28 21.40
N TRP A 12 22.76 -5.33 22.29
CA TRP A 12 21.58 -6.14 22.10
C TRP A 12 20.82 -5.82 20.78
N TRP A 13 20.77 -4.55 20.36
CA TRP A 13 20.08 -4.12 19.12
C TRP A 13 20.81 -4.50 17.83
N GLU A 14 22.04 -4.95 17.89
CA GLU A 14 22.82 -5.46 16.75
C GLU A 14 22.82 -6.99 16.68
N ARG A 15 22.34 -7.68 17.73
CA ARG A 15 22.33 -9.15 17.78
C ARG A 15 21.36 -9.72 16.74
N ARG A 16 21.81 -10.76 16.04
CA ARG A 16 21.03 -11.39 14.96
C ARG A 16 19.63 -11.84 15.41
N TRP A 17 19.54 -12.42 16.62
CA TRP A 17 18.25 -12.86 17.16
C TRP A 17 17.30 -11.68 17.38
N PHE A 18 17.79 -10.55 17.89
CA PHE A 18 16.96 -9.36 18.11
C PHE A 18 16.43 -8.79 16.78
N LEU A 19 17.31 -8.68 15.77
CA LEU A 19 16.92 -8.21 14.44
C LEU A 19 15.90 -9.16 13.79
N ALA A 20 16.08 -10.49 13.91
CA ALA A 20 15.11 -11.47 13.43
C ALA A 20 13.76 -11.33 14.15
N VAL A 21 13.76 -11.15 15.48
CA VAL A 21 12.55 -10.91 16.26
C VAL A 21 11.86 -9.61 15.82
N ALA A 22 12.59 -8.51 15.63
CA ALA A 22 12.02 -7.23 15.16
C ALA A 22 11.36 -7.37 13.79
N VAL A 23 12.00 -8.12 12.86
CA VAL A 23 11.42 -8.45 11.55
C VAL A 23 10.13 -9.24 11.71
N LEU A 24 10.11 -10.31 12.51
CA LEU A 24 8.93 -11.16 12.69
C LEU A 24 7.79 -10.42 13.42
N LEU A 25 8.10 -9.65 14.48
CA LEU A 25 7.10 -8.89 15.22
C LEU A 25 6.39 -7.83 14.37
N SER A 26 7.00 -7.39 13.28
CA SER A 26 6.35 -6.47 12.35
C SER A 26 5.11 -7.06 11.65
N THR A 27 4.87 -8.37 11.72
CA THR A 27 3.65 -9.01 11.19
C THR A 27 2.44 -8.89 12.12
N ILE A 28 2.66 -8.59 13.42
CA ILE A 28 1.62 -8.68 14.47
C ILE A 28 0.32 -7.93 14.10
N PRO A 29 0.36 -6.67 13.61
CA PRO A 29 -0.88 -5.94 13.30
C PRO A 29 -1.78 -6.64 12.29
N LEU A 30 -1.22 -7.47 11.42
CA LEU A 30 -1.94 -8.17 10.35
C LEU A 30 -2.40 -9.60 10.73
N LEU A 31 -1.97 -10.13 11.88
CA LEU A 31 -2.28 -11.52 12.26
C LEU A 31 -3.76 -11.72 12.61
N TYR A 32 -4.32 -10.83 13.44
CA TYR A 32 -5.70 -10.94 13.93
C TYR A 32 -6.74 -10.76 12.82
N PRO A 33 -6.72 -9.70 11.98
CA PRO A 33 -7.76 -9.45 11.00
C PRO A 33 -7.89 -10.59 9.96
N PRO A 34 -9.07 -11.20 9.74
CA PRO A 34 -9.27 -12.13 8.62
C PRO A 34 -9.00 -11.47 7.28
N ILE A 35 -9.49 -10.23 7.10
CA ILE A 35 -9.18 -9.33 5.99
C ILE A 35 -8.41 -8.16 6.60
N ALA A 36 -7.18 -7.95 6.16
CA ALA A 36 -6.39 -6.81 6.63
C ALA A 36 -7.14 -5.49 6.29
N PRO A 37 -7.34 -4.59 7.28
CA PRO A 37 -8.15 -3.38 7.09
C PRO A 37 -7.36 -2.28 6.37
N LEU A 38 -6.81 -2.62 5.21
CA LEU A 38 -6.18 -1.68 4.28
C LEU A 38 -7.26 -1.17 3.33
N VAL A 39 -7.26 0.14 3.04
CA VAL A 39 -8.40 0.82 2.39
C VAL A 39 -8.83 0.13 1.09
N ASP A 40 -7.88 -0.15 0.18
CA ASP A 40 -8.15 -0.70 -1.15
C ASP A 40 -8.13 -2.23 -1.20
N LEU A 41 -7.67 -2.89 -0.13
CA LEU A 41 -7.46 -4.34 -0.15
C LEU A 41 -8.72 -5.16 -0.48
N PRO A 42 -9.92 -4.86 0.05
CA PRO A 42 -11.12 -5.59 -0.34
C PRO A 42 -11.42 -5.50 -1.84
N GLY A 43 -11.14 -4.35 -2.47
CA GLY A 43 -11.24 -4.16 -3.91
C GLY A 43 -10.26 -5.04 -4.68
N HIS A 44 -9.01 -5.13 -4.23
CA HIS A 44 -8.02 -6.04 -4.80
C HIS A 44 -8.45 -7.51 -4.67
N ILE A 45 -8.97 -7.93 -3.51
CA ILE A 45 -9.46 -9.31 -3.31
C ILE A 45 -10.60 -9.62 -4.28
N GLY A 46 -11.54 -8.67 -4.47
CA GLY A 46 -12.61 -8.79 -5.46
C GLY A 46 -12.07 -8.98 -6.88
N ARG A 47 -11.08 -8.19 -7.29
CA ARG A 47 -10.41 -8.33 -8.59
C ARG A 47 -9.69 -9.67 -8.74
N PHE A 48 -8.95 -10.11 -7.74
CA PHE A 48 -8.28 -11.42 -7.74
C PHE A 48 -9.28 -12.57 -7.84
N HIS A 49 -10.45 -12.43 -7.21
CA HIS A 49 -11.49 -13.45 -7.34
C HIS A 49 -12.01 -13.55 -8.79
N VAL A 50 -12.26 -12.42 -9.46
CA VAL A 50 -12.65 -12.40 -10.88
C VAL A 50 -11.54 -13.00 -11.74
N GLU A 51 -10.30 -12.59 -11.55
CA GLU A 51 -9.12 -13.12 -12.25
C GLU A 51 -9.04 -14.66 -12.22
N LEU A 52 -9.30 -15.24 -11.04
CA LEU A 52 -9.13 -16.68 -10.81
C LEU A 52 -10.36 -17.51 -11.19
N ASN A 53 -11.57 -16.93 -11.14
CA ASN A 53 -12.82 -17.70 -11.22
C ASN A 53 -13.72 -17.30 -12.39
N LEU A 54 -13.35 -16.30 -13.19
CA LEU A 54 -14.17 -15.81 -14.31
C LEU A 54 -14.61 -16.94 -15.25
N ALA A 55 -13.71 -17.85 -15.59
CA ALA A 55 -14.01 -18.96 -16.51
C ALA A 55 -15.03 -19.97 -15.94
N ASN A 56 -15.17 -20.04 -14.61
CA ASN A 56 -15.97 -21.06 -13.93
C ASN A 56 -17.30 -20.53 -13.37
N SER A 57 -17.50 -19.22 -13.34
CA SER A 57 -18.72 -18.62 -12.80
C SER A 57 -19.55 -17.93 -13.88
N PRO A 58 -20.79 -18.38 -14.14
CA PRO A 58 -21.69 -17.73 -15.08
C PRO A 58 -22.07 -16.31 -14.61
N TRP A 59 -22.08 -16.05 -13.30
CA TRP A 59 -22.37 -14.74 -12.74
C TRP A 59 -21.22 -13.76 -12.99
N LEU A 60 -19.98 -14.17 -12.73
CA LEU A 60 -18.82 -13.32 -13.03
C LEU A 60 -18.73 -13.03 -14.53
N GLN A 61 -18.94 -14.03 -15.39
CA GLN A 61 -18.96 -13.86 -16.86
C GLN A 61 -20.06 -12.90 -17.31
N ARG A 62 -21.17 -12.83 -16.59
CA ARG A 62 -22.25 -11.88 -16.89
C ARG A 62 -21.89 -10.45 -16.58
N TYR A 63 -21.11 -10.22 -15.51
CA TYR A 63 -20.89 -8.89 -14.96
C TYR A 63 -19.53 -8.30 -15.30
N TYR A 64 -18.52 -9.14 -15.50
CA TYR A 64 -17.12 -8.72 -15.59
C TYR A 64 -16.43 -9.27 -16.84
N GLU A 65 -15.40 -8.53 -17.26
CA GLU A 65 -14.36 -8.99 -18.17
C GLU A 65 -13.00 -8.83 -17.49
N PHE A 66 -12.08 -9.73 -17.78
CA PHE A 66 -10.72 -9.66 -17.27
C PHE A 66 -9.73 -9.82 -18.41
N HIS A 67 -8.83 -8.85 -18.56
CA HIS A 67 -7.84 -8.81 -19.64
C HIS A 67 -6.44 -8.67 -19.07
N TRP A 68 -5.63 -9.69 -19.24
CA TRP A 68 -4.23 -9.59 -18.90
C TRP A 68 -3.55 -8.53 -19.76
N SER A 69 -2.93 -7.56 -19.13
CA SER A 69 -2.06 -6.60 -19.80
C SER A 69 -0.74 -6.50 -19.04
N LEU A 70 0.36 -6.36 -19.76
CA LEU A 70 1.68 -6.25 -19.16
C LEU A 70 1.87 -4.85 -18.58
N THR A 71 1.38 -4.66 -17.37
CA THR A 71 1.52 -3.43 -16.59
C THR A 71 2.59 -3.60 -15.53
N GLY A 72 3.28 -2.53 -15.17
CA GLY A 72 4.17 -2.53 -14.01
C GLY A 72 3.40 -2.38 -12.70
N ASN A 73 2.43 -3.25 -12.44
CA ASN A 73 1.59 -3.26 -11.23
C ASN A 73 0.90 -4.62 -11.04
N LEU A 74 1.64 -5.73 -11.16
CA LEU A 74 1.10 -7.10 -11.18
C LEU A 74 1.68 -8.01 -10.08
N GLY A 75 2.45 -7.49 -9.12
CA GLY A 75 3.18 -8.33 -8.17
C GLY A 75 2.29 -9.29 -7.39
N VAL A 76 1.28 -8.78 -6.72
CA VAL A 76 0.34 -9.61 -5.93
C VAL A 76 -0.62 -10.36 -6.84
N ASP A 77 -1.03 -9.79 -7.98
CA ASP A 77 -1.87 -10.43 -8.99
C ASP A 77 -1.24 -11.75 -9.47
N LEU A 78 0.05 -11.76 -9.77
CA LEU A 78 0.75 -12.98 -10.17
C LEU A 78 1.00 -13.95 -9.00
N LEU A 79 1.29 -13.42 -7.80
CA LEU A 79 1.53 -14.25 -6.63
C LEU A 79 0.26 -14.94 -6.14
N ILE A 80 -0.91 -14.33 -6.28
CA ILE A 80 -2.16 -14.91 -5.82
C ILE A 80 -2.55 -16.15 -6.60
N ILE A 81 -2.15 -16.27 -7.88
CA ILE A 81 -2.51 -17.41 -8.73
C ILE A 81 -2.10 -18.76 -8.10
N PRO A 82 -0.83 -19.01 -7.74
CA PRO A 82 -0.45 -20.26 -7.08
C PRO A 82 -0.93 -20.34 -5.63
N VAL A 83 -0.94 -19.22 -4.88
CA VAL A 83 -1.26 -19.23 -3.46
C VAL A 83 -2.76 -19.49 -3.24
N ALA A 84 -3.64 -18.90 -4.06
CA ALA A 84 -5.08 -19.13 -3.93
C ALA A 84 -5.51 -20.55 -4.30
N LYS A 85 -4.76 -21.27 -5.13
CA LYS A 85 -5.01 -22.69 -5.40
C LYS A 85 -4.89 -23.57 -4.16
N LEU A 86 -4.05 -23.16 -3.19
CA LEU A 86 -3.81 -23.89 -1.96
C LEU A 86 -4.69 -23.41 -0.80
N PHE A 87 -4.93 -22.11 -0.72
CA PHE A 87 -5.53 -21.46 0.46
C PHE A 87 -6.83 -20.70 0.17
N GLY A 88 -7.27 -20.62 -1.08
CA GLY A 88 -8.36 -19.75 -1.49
C GLY A 88 -7.92 -18.27 -1.57
N VAL A 89 -8.77 -17.42 -2.16
CA VAL A 89 -8.39 -16.03 -2.47
C VAL A 89 -8.25 -15.16 -1.21
N GLU A 90 -9.16 -15.29 -0.22
CA GLU A 90 -9.12 -14.45 1.00
C GLU A 90 -7.88 -14.78 1.85
N LEU A 91 -7.68 -16.06 2.21
CA LEU A 91 -6.52 -16.47 3.01
C LEU A 91 -5.22 -16.35 2.23
N GLY A 92 -5.22 -16.67 0.94
CA GLY A 92 -4.05 -16.52 0.08
C GLY A 92 -3.58 -15.06 0.02
N THR A 93 -4.50 -14.11 -0.17
CA THR A 93 -4.16 -12.68 -0.13
C THR A 93 -3.62 -12.28 1.23
N LYS A 94 -4.26 -12.70 2.34
CA LYS A 94 -3.76 -12.43 3.68
C LYS A 94 -2.32 -12.91 3.86
N LEU A 95 -2.00 -14.13 3.44
CA LEU A 95 -0.64 -14.71 3.57
C LEU A 95 0.38 -13.89 2.78
N ILE A 96 0.05 -13.44 1.58
CA ILE A 96 0.95 -12.57 0.79
C ILE A 96 1.16 -11.23 1.51
N ILE A 97 0.09 -10.58 1.96
CA ILE A 97 0.18 -9.28 2.64
C ILE A 97 0.97 -9.36 3.94
N LEU A 98 0.86 -10.45 4.69
CA LEU A 98 1.66 -10.71 5.89
C LEU A 98 3.17 -10.67 5.65
N THR A 99 3.64 -10.90 4.42
CA THR A 99 5.07 -10.88 4.11
C THR A 99 5.62 -9.47 3.89
N ILE A 100 4.79 -8.48 3.57
CA ILE A 100 5.24 -7.14 3.15
C ILE A 100 5.95 -6.39 4.28
N PRO A 101 5.39 -6.22 5.50
CA PRO A 101 6.09 -5.51 6.58
C PRO A 101 7.43 -6.17 6.97
N PRO A 102 7.52 -7.50 7.18
CA PRO A 102 8.80 -8.12 7.54
C PRO A 102 9.85 -8.01 6.42
N LEU A 103 9.47 -8.10 5.14
CA LEU A 103 10.41 -7.87 4.03
C LEU A 103 10.89 -6.42 4.00
N THR A 104 10.02 -5.45 4.29
CA THR A 104 10.37 -4.02 4.36
C THR A 104 11.35 -3.77 5.51
N VAL A 105 11.04 -4.27 6.72
CA VAL A 105 11.90 -4.13 7.90
C VAL A 105 13.25 -4.81 7.67
N ALA A 106 13.25 -6.03 7.11
CA ALA A 106 14.48 -6.72 6.75
C ALA A 106 15.32 -5.89 5.76
N GLY A 107 14.69 -5.31 4.73
CA GLY A 107 15.34 -4.43 3.76
C GLY A 107 16.00 -3.23 4.46
N PHE A 108 15.29 -2.52 5.34
CA PHE A 108 15.84 -1.39 6.11
C PHE A 108 17.04 -1.78 6.95
N LEU A 109 16.92 -2.85 7.74
CA LEU A 109 17.98 -3.30 8.63
C LEU A 109 19.21 -3.84 7.87
N LEU A 110 19.00 -4.52 6.74
CA LEU A 110 20.08 -5.00 5.89
C LEU A 110 20.80 -3.85 5.18
N VAL A 111 20.08 -2.83 4.67
CA VAL A 111 20.69 -1.62 4.10
C VAL A 111 21.55 -0.91 5.15
N ALA A 112 20.99 -0.69 6.34
CA ALA A 112 21.75 -0.07 7.43
C ALA A 112 23.03 -0.86 7.75
N ARG A 113 22.94 -2.19 7.81
CA ARG A 113 24.09 -3.07 8.08
C ARG A 113 25.14 -3.02 6.98
N GLU A 114 24.74 -3.03 5.70
CA GLU A 114 25.70 -2.99 4.58
C GLU A 114 26.42 -1.64 4.48
N VAL A 115 25.73 -0.53 4.82
CA VAL A 115 26.33 0.82 4.79
C VAL A 115 27.26 1.08 5.99
N HIS A 116 26.86 0.67 7.21
CA HIS A 116 27.59 1.00 8.43
C HIS A 116 28.44 -0.16 8.97
N GLY A 117 28.42 -1.34 8.36
CA GLY A 117 29.03 -2.57 8.90
C GLY A 117 28.31 -3.16 10.11
N ARG A 118 27.35 -2.41 10.68
CA ARG A 118 26.50 -2.75 11.84
C ARG A 118 25.15 -2.05 11.71
N VAL A 119 24.19 -2.39 12.57
CA VAL A 119 22.90 -1.69 12.61
C VAL A 119 22.99 -0.54 13.63
N PRO A 120 22.92 0.73 13.21
CA PRO A 120 22.93 1.86 14.15
C PRO A 120 21.63 1.87 14.97
N PRO A 121 21.65 2.38 16.23
CA PRO A 121 20.48 2.38 17.10
C PRO A 121 19.30 3.20 16.54
N THR A 122 19.58 4.21 15.72
CA THR A 122 18.59 5.04 15.03
C THR A 122 17.77 4.27 13.99
N ALA A 123 18.27 3.14 13.48
CA ALA A 123 17.55 2.29 12.52
C ALA A 123 16.24 1.73 13.11
N LEU A 124 16.11 1.64 14.44
CA LEU A 124 14.86 1.20 15.07
C LEU A 124 13.71 2.19 14.85
N PHE A 125 14.00 3.47 14.69
CA PHE A 125 12.97 4.48 14.36
C PHE A 125 12.44 4.35 12.92
N ALA A 126 13.15 3.65 12.04
CA ALA A 126 12.70 3.41 10.67
C ALA A 126 11.66 2.27 10.57
N ILE A 127 11.64 1.33 11.53
CA ILE A 127 10.80 0.13 11.49
C ILE A 127 9.29 0.44 11.33
N PRO A 128 8.69 1.41 12.06
CA PRO A 128 7.27 1.72 11.93
C PRO A 128 6.84 2.21 10.54
N PHE A 129 7.76 2.72 9.73
CA PHE A 129 7.47 3.16 8.36
C PHE A 129 7.16 2.00 7.40
N ALA A 130 7.35 0.74 7.82
CA ALA A 130 6.80 -0.42 7.12
C ALA A 130 5.25 -0.41 7.08
N TYR A 131 4.60 0.31 8.02
CA TYR A 131 3.18 0.62 8.06
C TYR A 131 2.90 2.06 7.63
N GLY A 132 3.67 2.59 6.69
CA GLY A 132 3.42 3.90 6.11
C GLY A 132 2.17 3.93 5.23
N GLN A 133 1.78 5.13 4.85
CA GLN A 133 0.57 5.40 4.06
C GLN A 133 0.35 4.43 2.88
N PRO A 134 1.35 4.10 2.03
CA PRO A 134 1.10 3.24 0.87
C PRO A 134 0.57 1.85 1.24
N LEU A 135 1.06 1.25 2.33
CA LEU A 135 0.53 -0.03 2.80
C LEU A 135 -0.86 0.15 3.40
N LEU A 136 -1.06 1.17 4.24
CA LEU A 136 -2.35 1.42 4.91
C LEU A 136 -3.47 1.75 3.92
N TYR A 137 -3.15 2.44 2.82
CA TYR A 137 -4.09 2.68 1.72
C TYR A 137 -4.37 1.41 0.89
N GLY A 138 -3.57 0.36 1.06
CA GLY A 138 -3.76 -0.89 0.33
C GLY A 138 -3.05 -0.95 -1.02
N PHE A 139 -2.05 -0.08 -1.28
CA PHE A 139 -1.23 -0.14 -2.49
C PHE A 139 -0.24 -1.30 -2.41
N VAL A 140 -0.79 -2.52 -2.36
CA VAL A 140 -0.06 -3.74 -2.00
C VAL A 140 1.06 -4.10 -2.98
N ASN A 141 0.82 -3.93 -4.28
CA ASN A 141 1.85 -4.14 -5.32
C ASN A 141 3.02 -3.17 -5.14
N TYR A 142 2.70 -1.90 -4.88
CA TYR A 142 3.71 -0.88 -4.60
C TYR A 142 4.49 -1.20 -3.31
N ALA A 143 3.81 -1.50 -2.22
CA ALA A 143 4.45 -1.81 -0.94
C ALA A 143 5.37 -3.03 -1.04
N LEU A 144 4.94 -4.09 -1.74
CA LEU A 144 5.78 -5.25 -2.04
C LEU A 144 7.01 -4.87 -2.86
N SER A 145 6.83 -4.07 -3.91
CA SER A 145 7.94 -3.64 -4.77
C SER A 145 8.98 -2.80 -4.01
N MET A 146 8.54 -1.96 -3.08
CA MET A 146 9.44 -1.17 -2.22
C MET A 146 10.22 -2.05 -1.23
N ALA A 147 9.58 -3.06 -0.64
CA ALA A 147 10.28 -4.05 0.19
C ALA A 147 11.39 -4.75 -0.62
N LEU A 148 11.06 -5.19 -1.84
CA LEU A 148 12.04 -5.79 -2.75
C LEU A 148 13.12 -4.80 -3.20
N ALA A 149 12.79 -3.53 -3.39
CA ALA A 149 13.76 -2.49 -3.74
C ALA A 149 14.80 -2.27 -2.62
N PHE A 150 14.39 -2.22 -1.36
CA PHE A 150 15.33 -2.10 -0.24
C PHE A 150 16.16 -3.37 -0.02
N LEU A 151 15.60 -4.56 -0.20
CA LEU A 151 16.35 -5.81 -0.21
C LEU A 151 17.35 -5.85 -1.38
N GLY A 152 16.92 -5.39 -2.57
CA GLY A 152 17.78 -5.22 -3.74
C GLY A 152 18.91 -4.24 -3.46
N LEU A 153 18.63 -3.07 -2.88
CA LEU A 153 19.67 -2.11 -2.50
C LEU A 153 20.71 -2.72 -1.54
N ALA A 154 20.25 -3.46 -0.52
CA ALA A 154 21.15 -4.15 0.39
C ALA A 154 22.07 -5.14 -0.35
N LEU A 155 21.52 -5.91 -1.28
CA LEU A 155 22.29 -6.82 -2.13
C LEU A 155 23.25 -6.07 -3.04
N TRP A 156 22.83 -4.94 -3.66
CA TRP A 156 23.68 -4.08 -4.49
C TRP A 156 24.91 -3.59 -3.74
N LEU A 157 24.68 -3.06 -2.53
CA LEU A 157 25.73 -2.57 -1.65
C LEU A 157 26.68 -3.69 -1.21
N ARG A 158 26.15 -4.85 -0.86
CA ARG A 158 26.96 -6.02 -0.47
C ARG A 158 27.87 -6.48 -1.59
N LEU A 159 27.33 -6.65 -2.80
CA LEU A 159 28.11 -7.09 -3.96
C LEU A 159 29.16 -6.05 -4.37
N ALA A 160 28.85 -4.75 -4.24
CA ALA A 160 29.84 -3.69 -4.44
C ALA A 160 30.98 -3.76 -3.40
N ARG A 161 30.65 -3.89 -2.12
CA ARG A 161 31.63 -3.99 -1.01
C ARG A 161 32.54 -5.22 -1.14
N THR A 162 32.01 -6.33 -1.66
CA THR A 162 32.78 -7.57 -1.89
C THR A 162 33.49 -7.62 -3.26
N GLY A 163 33.42 -6.55 -4.08
CA GLY A 163 34.05 -6.48 -5.39
C GLY A 163 33.42 -7.36 -6.48
N GLN A 164 32.22 -7.91 -6.23
CA GLN A 164 31.55 -8.85 -7.13
C GLN A 164 30.71 -8.12 -8.21
N PHE A 165 31.32 -7.19 -8.95
CA PHE A 165 30.61 -6.35 -9.91
C PHE A 165 30.01 -7.12 -11.09
N ARG A 166 30.66 -8.20 -11.57
CA ARG A 166 30.11 -9.04 -12.65
C ARG A 166 28.86 -9.80 -12.19
N LEU A 167 28.94 -10.42 -11.01
CA LEU A 167 27.77 -11.10 -10.41
C LEU A 167 26.63 -10.11 -10.19
N ARG A 168 26.93 -8.89 -9.69
CA ARG A 168 25.95 -7.82 -9.53
C ARG A 168 25.25 -7.50 -10.85
N ALA A 169 25.99 -7.29 -11.93
CA ALA A 169 25.41 -6.98 -13.22
C ALA A 169 24.48 -8.11 -13.73
N VAL A 170 24.87 -9.37 -13.57
CA VAL A 170 24.04 -10.52 -14.01
C VAL A 170 22.78 -10.69 -13.17
N VAL A 171 22.91 -10.63 -11.83
CA VAL A 171 21.78 -10.88 -10.90
C VAL A 171 20.75 -9.76 -10.94
N PHE A 172 21.18 -8.51 -11.18
CA PHE A 172 20.26 -7.37 -11.20
C PHE A 172 19.43 -7.26 -12.48
N VAL A 173 19.77 -7.98 -13.56
CA VAL A 173 18.86 -8.08 -14.71
C VAL A 173 17.53 -8.71 -14.31
N PRO A 174 17.45 -9.96 -13.82
CA PRO A 174 16.17 -10.53 -13.41
C PRO A 174 15.53 -9.79 -12.22
N ILE A 175 16.30 -9.31 -11.24
CA ILE A 175 15.77 -8.53 -10.12
C ILE A 175 15.03 -7.29 -10.63
N SER A 176 15.57 -6.58 -11.62
CA SER A 176 14.94 -5.38 -12.17
C SER A 176 13.57 -5.68 -12.79
N PHE A 177 13.43 -6.79 -13.51
CA PHE A 177 12.15 -7.23 -14.06
C PHE A 177 11.16 -7.64 -12.96
N VAL A 178 11.59 -8.37 -11.94
CA VAL A 178 10.73 -8.77 -10.81
C VAL A 178 10.20 -7.53 -10.09
N VAL A 179 11.05 -6.58 -9.74
CA VAL A 179 10.63 -5.35 -9.03
C VAL A 179 9.73 -4.49 -9.91
N PHE A 180 10.02 -4.40 -11.23
CA PHE A 180 9.18 -3.68 -12.19
C PHE A 180 7.79 -4.30 -12.32
N ILE A 181 7.71 -5.62 -12.48
CA ILE A 181 6.43 -6.34 -12.59
C ILE A 181 5.61 -6.14 -11.31
N CYS A 182 6.26 -6.15 -10.13
CA CYS A 182 5.57 -5.84 -8.88
C CYS A 182 4.99 -4.42 -8.92
N HIS A 183 5.83 -3.42 -9.20
CA HIS A 183 5.36 -2.05 -9.41
C HIS A 183 6.46 -1.15 -9.99
N THR A 184 6.13 -0.41 -11.07
CA THR A 184 7.06 0.49 -11.79
C THR A 184 7.76 1.49 -10.87
N PHE A 185 7.04 2.09 -9.91
CA PHE A 185 7.65 3.05 -8.97
C PHE A 185 8.69 2.41 -8.05
N GLY A 186 8.49 1.17 -7.59
CA GLY A 186 9.50 0.47 -6.80
C GLY A 186 10.77 0.20 -7.59
N TRP A 187 10.64 -0.17 -8.87
CA TRP A 187 11.78 -0.30 -9.78
C TRP A 187 12.50 1.03 -10.00
N GLY A 188 11.75 2.11 -10.25
CA GLY A 188 12.33 3.45 -10.37
C GLY A 188 13.07 3.89 -9.11
N THR A 189 12.50 3.61 -7.93
CA THR A 189 13.15 3.88 -6.64
C THR A 189 14.40 3.04 -6.45
N LEU A 190 14.39 1.75 -6.79
CA LEU A 190 15.59 0.91 -6.77
C LEU A 190 16.70 1.51 -7.64
N GLY A 191 16.35 1.93 -8.87
CA GLY A 191 17.30 2.59 -9.79
C GLY A 191 17.89 3.86 -9.17
N LEU A 192 17.05 4.72 -8.58
CA LEU A 192 17.48 5.97 -7.93
C LEU A 192 18.43 5.70 -6.76
N LEU A 193 18.09 4.76 -5.88
CA LEU A 193 18.90 4.39 -4.72
C LEU A 193 20.24 3.77 -5.13
N CYS A 194 20.23 2.86 -6.13
CA CYS A 194 21.44 2.26 -6.66
C CYS A 194 22.33 3.31 -7.38
N LEU A 195 21.72 4.27 -8.10
CA LEU A 195 22.45 5.37 -8.72
C LEU A 195 23.15 6.23 -7.66
N SER A 196 22.40 6.64 -6.64
CA SER A 196 22.94 7.42 -5.52
C SER A 196 24.12 6.71 -4.85
N ALA A 197 23.97 5.42 -4.55
CA ALA A 197 25.02 4.60 -3.95
C ALA A 197 26.26 4.48 -4.86
N GLU A 198 26.08 4.33 -6.16
CA GLU A 198 27.16 4.16 -7.12
C GLU A 198 27.92 5.48 -7.35
N VAL A 199 27.20 6.61 -7.41
CA VAL A 199 27.82 7.95 -7.51
C VAL A 199 28.68 8.22 -6.29
N VAL A 200 28.18 7.92 -5.07
CA VAL A 200 28.97 8.08 -3.84
C VAL A 200 30.19 7.18 -3.84
N ARG A 201 30.05 5.89 -4.19
CA ARG A 201 31.17 4.95 -4.27
C ARG A 201 32.29 5.45 -5.21
N LEU A 202 31.90 5.90 -6.41
CA LEU A 202 32.87 6.42 -7.39
C LEU A 202 33.51 7.73 -6.95
N HIS A 203 32.78 8.55 -6.18
CA HIS A 203 33.33 9.75 -5.58
C HIS A 203 34.35 9.40 -4.48
N ASP A 204 34.04 8.42 -3.64
CA ASP A 204 34.93 7.95 -2.59
C ASP A 204 36.20 7.26 -3.16
N ASP A 205 36.09 6.68 -4.38
CA ASP A 205 37.21 6.18 -5.19
C ASP A 205 38.07 7.32 -5.84
N GLY A 206 37.82 8.61 -5.49
CA GLY A 206 38.60 9.77 -5.89
C GLY A 206 38.09 10.53 -7.13
N ARG A 207 36.91 10.22 -7.66
CA ARG A 207 36.32 10.96 -8.78
C ARG A 207 35.56 12.21 -8.27
N SER A 208 35.53 13.28 -9.05
CA SER A 208 34.63 14.40 -8.76
C SER A 208 33.16 14.02 -8.96
N TRP A 209 32.23 14.65 -8.24
CA TRP A 209 30.79 14.38 -8.32
C TRP A 209 30.25 14.33 -9.77
N PRO A 210 30.49 15.34 -10.63
CA PRO A 210 29.98 15.30 -12.01
C PRO A 210 30.58 14.16 -12.83
N ARG A 211 31.87 13.86 -12.63
CA ARG A 211 32.55 12.76 -13.35
C ARG A 211 32.13 11.36 -12.88
N SER A 212 31.47 11.27 -11.75
CA SER A 212 30.91 10.00 -11.23
C SER A 212 29.59 9.62 -11.89
N LEU A 213 28.82 10.60 -12.42
CA LEU A 213 27.45 10.36 -12.93
C LEU A 213 27.42 9.39 -14.12
N VAL A 214 28.24 9.63 -15.15
CA VAL A 214 28.23 8.79 -16.36
C VAL A 214 28.65 7.35 -16.05
N PRO A 215 29.77 7.08 -15.37
CA PRO A 215 30.14 5.72 -15.00
C PRO A 215 29.13 5.05 -14.06
N ALA A 216 28.50 5.79 -13.14
CA ALA A 216 27.42 5.28 -12.33
C ALA A 216 26.24 4.82 -13.20
N GLY A 217 25.81 5.64 -14.15
CA GLY A 217 24.77 5.29 -15.12
C GLY A 217 25.11 4.04 -15.93
N ILE A 218 26.35 3.89 -16.38
CA ILE A 218 26.80 2.67 -17.10
C ILE A 218 26.69 1.44 -16.19
N ASN A 219 27.07 1.54 -14.92
CA ASN A 219 26.96 0.43 -13.97
C ASN A 219 25.49 0.03 -13.69
N LEU A 220 24.55 0.93 -13.93
CA LEU A 220 23.11 0.67 -13.77
C LEU A 220 22.44 0.11 -15.03
N LEU A 221 23.13 -0.10 -16.13
CA LEU A 221 22.52 -0.64 -17.36
C LEU A 221 21.84 -2.00 -17.13
N CYS A 222 22.28 -2.80 -16.15
CA CYS A 222 21.62 -4.04 -15.76
C CYS A 222 20.19 -3.84 -15.18
N LEU A 223 19.83 -2.62 -14.79
CA LEU A 223 18.49 -2.29 -14.31
C LEU A 223 17.57 -1.75 -15.41
N THR A 224 18.06 -1.48 -16.61
CA THR A 224 17.32 -0.77 -17.67
C THR A 224 16.45 -1.68 -18.53
N GLY A 225 16.59 -3.01 -18.41
CA GLY A 225 15.79 -3.96 -19.18
C GLY A 225 14.27 -3.68 -19.19
N PRO A 226 13.65 -3.32 -18.08
CA PRO A 226 12.22 -3.00 -18.03
C PRO A 226 11.77 -1.80 -18.87
N PHE A 227 12.69 -0.90 -19.31
CA PHE A 227 12.32 0.15 -20.25
C PHE A 227 11.75 -0.39 -21.57
N LEU A 228 12.21 -1.59 -21.99
CA LEU A 228 11.64 -2.25 -23.15
C LEU A 228 10.16 -2.58 -22.95
N LEU A 229 9.80 -3.05 -21.75
CA LEU A 229 8.39 -3.33 -21.40
C LEU A 229 7.55 -2.07 -21.32
N LEU A 230 8.10 -0.96 -20.80
CA LEU A 230 7.44 0.33 -20.77
C LEU A 230 7.16 0.87 -22.18
N PHE A 231 8.07 0.63 -23.12
CA PHE A 231 7.88 1.03 -24.51
C PHE A 231 6.67 0.31 -25.13
N PHE A 232 6.53 -1.00 -24.93
CA PHE A 232 5.38 -1.76 -25.42
C PHE A 232 4.07 -1.40 -24.68
N TRP A 233 4.14 -1.17 -23.38
CA TRP A 233 2.96 -0.79 -22.58
C TRP A 233 2.37 0.57 -23.01
N ARG A 234 3.19 1.56 -23.27
CA ARG A 234 2.75 2.90 -23.70
C ARG A 234 1.90 2.92 -24.97
N HIS A 235 2.10 1.95 -25.85
CA HIS A 235 1.33 1.86 -27.10
C HIS A 235 -0.13 1.41 -26.87
N GLY A 236 -0.44 0.79 -25.73
CA GLY A 236 -1.80 0.40 -25.33
C GLY A 236 -2.49 1.37 -24.36
N ALA A 237 -1.76 2.29 -23.76
CA ALA A 237 -2.20 3.13 -22.64
C ALA A 237 -2.66 4.52 -23.10
N ALA A 238 -3.67 4.61 -23.95
CA ALA A 238 -4.32 5.89 -24.25
C ALA A 238 -5.26 6.28 -23.10
N GLY A 239 -4.96 7.34 -22.35
CA GLY A 239 -5.93 8.00 -21.48
C GLY A 239 -5.55 8.39 -20.06
N GLY A 240 -4.46 7.94 -19.50
CA GLY A 240 -4.06 8.37 -18.14
C GLY A 240 -3.43 9.78 -18.12
N THR A 241 -4.02 10.72 -17.40
CA THR A 241 -3.46 12.07 -17.23
C THR A 241 -2.33 12.05 -16.19
N THR A 242 -1.32 12.92 -16.40
CA THR A 242 -0.29 13.25 -15.40
C THR A 242 -0.44 14.72 -15.07
N GLY A 243 -0.58 15.04 -13.79
CA GLY A 243 -0.88 16.40 -13.38
C GLY A 243 -0.81 16.63 -11.87
N ASP A 244 -1.24 17.81 -11.47
CA ASP A 244 -1.17 18.28 -10.09
C ASP A 244 0.28 18.36 -9.60
N TRP A 245 1.09 19.08 -10.41
CA TRP A 245 2.51 19.33 -10.16
C TRP A 245 2.69 20.36 -9.04
N LEU A 246 3.67 20.11 -8.17
CA LEU A 246 4.08 21.05 -7.11
C LEU A 246 2.92 21.49 -6.21
N ASN A 247 1.95 20.63 -5.98
CA ASN A 247 0.88 20.88 -5.01
C ASN A 247 1.44 20.84 -3.58
N TRP A 248 1.94 22.00 -3.12
CA TRP A 248 2.58 22.13 -1.81
C TRP A 248 1.64 21.82 -0.65
N GLN A 249 0.35 22.11 -0.79
CA GLN A 249 -0.64 21.78 0.23
C GLN A 249 -0.74 20.26 0.41
N ALA A 250 -0.84 19.52 -0.68
CA ALA A 250 -0.83 18.06 -0.64
C ALA A 250 0.50 17.53 -0.09
N LYS A 251 1.64 18.06 -0.55
CA LYS A 251 2.96 17.61 -0.10
C LYS A 251 3.17 17.80 1.40
N LEU A 252 2.78 18.94 1.95
CA LEU A 252 2.86 19.18 3.39
C LEU A 252 1.94 18.24 4.16
N LEU A 253 0.71 18.01 3.65
CA LEU A 253 -0.21 17.04 4.21
C LEU A 253 0.38 15.62 4.24
N TRP A 254 1.08 15.20 3.17
CA TRP A 254 1.72 13.87 3.14
C TRP A 254 2.84 13.72 4.16
N LEU A 255 3.60 14.77 4.43
CA LEU A 255 4.62 14.76 5.48
C LEU A 255 3.97 14.69 6.87
N GLU A 256 2.96 15.52 7.12
CA GLU A 256 2.20 15.56 8.37
C GLU A 256 1.54 14.22 8.67
N THR A 257 1.02 13.56 7.64
CA THR A 257 0.26 12.31 7.75
C THR A 257 1.10 11.05 7.54
N ALA A 258 2.45 11.14 7.52
CA ALA A 258 3.36 10.03 7.20
C ALA A 258 3.17 8.78 8.06
N LEU A 259 2.68 8.93 9.28
CA LEU A 259 2.35 7.84 10.22
C LEU A 259 0.84 7.82 10.57
N ARG A 260 -0.02 8.42 9.73
CA ARG A 260 -1.47 8.47 9.95
C ARG A 260 -2.06 7.07 9.95
N ASP A 261 -2.90 6.81 10.98
CA ASP A 261 -3.73 5.61 11.07
C ASP A 261 -5.12 5.99 11.63
N ARG A 262 -5.28 6.12 12.94
CA ARG A 262 -6.59 6.30 13.60
C ARG A 262 -6.65 7.52 14.51
N TRP A 263 -5.62 7.81 15.27
CA TRP A 263 -5.62 8.84 16.34
C TRP A 263 -4.67 9.98 16.00
N SER A 264 -5.19 11.12 15.59
CA SER A 264 -4.41 12.25 15.06
C SER A 264 -3.29 12.72 16.00
N TYR A 265 -3.60 12.98 17.29
CA TYR A 265 -2.58 13.43 18.24
C TYR A 265 -1.43 12.43 18.42
N TYR A 266 -1.77 11.15 18.47
CA TYR A 266 -0.79 10.09 18.60
C TYR A 266 0.06 9.93 17.33
N ASP A 267 -0.56 10.02 16.17
CA ASP A 267 0.11 9.93 14.88
C ASP A 267 1.04 11.13 14.67
N TRP A 268 0.60 12.34 15.03
CA TRP A 268 1.43 13.55 15.02
C TRP A 268 2.62 13.44 15.98
N LEU A 269 2.44 12.93 17.21
CA LEU A 269 3.56 12.68 18.13
C LEU A 269 4.60 11.74 17.49
N GLY A 270 4.19 10.76 16.71
CA GLY A 270 5.09 9.88 15.95
C GLY A 270 5.90 10.64 14.91
N VAL A 271 5.27 11.53 14.14
CA VAL A 271 5.95 12.38 13.15
C VAL A 271 6.90 13.37 13.84
N ILE A 272 6.46 13.99 14.93
CA ILE A 272 7.29 14.91 15.75
C ILE A 272 8.50 14.19 16.31
N ALA A 273 8.33 12.98 16.85
CA ALA A 273 9.42 12.19 17.42
C ALA A 273 10.48 11.86 16.35
N THR A 274 10.06 11.42 15.17
CA THR A 274 10.99 11.13 14.06
C THR A 274 11.69 12.38 13.55
N THR A 275 10.97 13.50 13.43
CA THR A 275 11.53 14.80 13.06
C THR A 275 12.54 15.28 14.11
N ALA A 276 12.25 15.11 15.40
CA ALA A 276 13.16 15.45 16.47
C ALA A 276 14.46 14.62 16.44
N VAL A 277 14.37 13.32 16.09
CA VAL A 277 15.55 12.47 15.88
C VAL A 277 16.39 12.98 14.70
N LEU A 278 15.77 13.34 13.58
CA LEU A 278 16.48 13.87 12.42
C LEU A 278 17.16 15.21 12.73
N ILE A 279 16.42 16.18 13.28
CA ILE A 279 16.95 17.51 13.65
C ILE A 279 18.01 17.36 14.75
N GLY A 280 17.76 16.58 15.80
CA GLY A 280 18.71 16.31 16.86
C GLY A 280 20.01 15.69 16.35
N SER A 281 19.94 14.84 15.32
CA SER A 281 21.12 14.25 14.68
C SER A 281 21.90 15.28 13.85
N ILE A 282 21.23 16.24 13.21
CA ILE A 282 21.88 17.35 12.49
C ILE A 282 22.61 18.28 13.47
N LEU A 283 21.98 18.59 14.60
CA LEU A 283 22.52 19.51 15.59
C LEU A 283 23.56 18.87 16.54
N SER A 284 23.72 17.55 16.52
CA SER A 284 24.60 16.81 17.41
C SER A 284 26.03 16.76 16.88
N ASP A 285 27.00 17.14 17.71
CA ASP A 285 28.41 16.93 17.40
C ASP A 285 28.86 15.45 17.44
N ARG A 286 28.04 14.57 18.05
CA ARG A 286 28.32 13.13 18.19
C ARG A 286 27.77 12.28 17.08
N LEU A 287 26.75 12.75 16.36
CA LEU A 287 26.08 12.04 15.28
C LEU A 287 26.44 12.66 13.93
N THR A 288 26.33 11.87 12.89
CA THR A 288 26.54 12.28 11.51
C THR A 288 25.72 11.38 10.57
N PHE A 289 25.75 11.68 9.28
CA PHE A 289 25.03 10.93 8.25
C PHE A 289 26.02 10.24 7.33
N SER A 290 25.79 8.96 7.02
CA SER A 290 26.55 8.28 5.99
C SER A 290 26.31 8.96 4.65
N ARG A 291 27.37 9.24 3.92
CA ARG A 291 27.28 9.91 2.61
C ARG A 291 26.37 9.14 1.65
N ASN A 292 26.46 7.82 1.66
CA ASN A 292 25.66 6.95 0.80
C ASN A 292 24.15 7.14 1.01
N LEU A 293 23.65 6.95 2.24
CA LEU A 293 22.23 7.09 2.52
C LEU A 293 21.76 8.54 2.59
N ALA A 294 22.63 9.49 2.91
CA ALA A 294 22.29 10.91 2.87
C ALA A 294 22.03 11.36 1.44
N VAL A 295 22.87 10.98 0.47
CA VAL A 295 22.63 11.29 -0.95
C VAL A 295 21.38 10.57 -1.45
N SER A 296 21.16 9.32 -1.03
CA SER A 296 19.92 8.59 -1.35
C SER A 296 18.67 9.27 -0.77
N ALA A 297 18.72 9.73 0.48
CA ALA A 297 17.60 10.47 1.10
C ALA A 297 17.34 11.80 0.39
N LEU A 298 18.38 12.56 0.04
CA LEU A 298 18.25 13.80 -0.73
C LEU A 298 17.67 13.56 -2.13
N ALA A 299 18.10 12.47 -2.79
CA ALA A 299 17.53 12.08 -4.09
C ALA A 299 16.03 11.72 -3.96
N MET A 300 15.62 11.07 -2.87
CA MET A 300 14.21 10.82 -2.60
C MET A 300 13.41 12.08 -2.23
N VAL A 301 14.02 13.06 -1.52
CA VAL A 301 13.42 14.38 -1.31
C VAL A 301 13.20 15.09 -2.65
N MET A 302 14.19 15.08 -3.53
CA MET A 302 14.05 15.64 -4.87
C MET A 302 12.95 14.91 -5.67
N LEU A 303 12.91 13.59 -5.64
CA LEU A 303 11.85 12.80 -6.26
C LEU A 303 10.47 13.20 -5.72
N PHE A 304 10.29 13.23 -4.40
CA PHE A 304 9.05 13.65 -3.75
C PHE A 304 8.61 15.05 -4.17
N THR A 305 9.56 15.98 -4.24
CA THR A 305 9.29 17.38 -4.61
C THR A 305 8.85 17.49 -6.07
N LEU A 306 9.53 16.80 -6.97
CA LEU A 306 9.29 16.91 -8.42
C LEU A 306 8.17 15.99 -8.93
N LEU A 307 7.81 14.94 -8.17
CA LEU A 307 6.77 14.01 -8.60
C LEU A 307 5.39 14.67 -8.49
N PRO A 308 4.56 14.66 -9.54
CA PRO A 308 3.18 15.14 -9.44
C PRO A 308 2.32 14.17 -8.61
N THR A 309 1.22 14.68 -8.07
CA THR A 309 0.29 13.86 -7.27
C THR A 309 -0.39 12.79 -8.12
N ILE A 310 -0.65 13.07 -9.40
CA ILE A 310 -1.27 12.14 -10.36
C ILE A 310 -0.24 11.76 -11.43
N VAL A 311 0.02 10.46 -11.60
CA VAL A 311 0.91 9.92 -12.64
C VAL A 311 0.19 8.83 -13.42
N PHE A 312 -0.01 9.04 -14.74
CA PHE A 312 -0.73 8.11 -15.62
C PHE A 312 -2.12 7.70 -15.06
N GLY A 313 -2.86 8.64 -14.48
CA GLY A 313 -4.16 8.41 -13.86
C GLY A 313 -4.11 7.77 -12.47
N SER A 314 -2.94 7.39 -11.97
CA SER A 314 -2.78 6.88 -10.59
C SER A 314 -2.60 8.04 -9.63
N ALA A 315 -3.49 8.18 -8.65
CA ALA A 315 -3.43 9.22 -7.63
C ALA A 315 -2.38 8.91 -6.54
N PHE A 316 -1.98 9.96 -5.80
CA PHE A 316 -1.10 9.88 -4.64
C PHE A 316 0.29 9.32 -4.95
N ALA A 317 0.86 9.66 -6.11
CA ALA A 317 2.18 9.17 -6.50
C ALA A 317 3.30 9.70 -5.61
N ASP A 318 3.26 10.99 -5.26
CA ASP A 318 4.21 11.65 -4.36
C ASP A 318 4.07 11.17 -2.90
N MET A 319 2.85 10.98 -2.39
CA MET A 319 2.61 10.41 -1.06
C MET A 319 3.36 9.11 -0.83
N ARG A 320 3.42 8.26 -1.85
CA ARG A 320 4.02 6.92 -1.77
C ARG A 320 5.50 6.95 -1.42
N VAL A 321 6.23 8.02 -1.75
CA VAL A 321 7.67 8.17 -1.49
C VAL A 321 7.96 8.49 -0.01
N VAL A 322 7.05 9.19 0.68
CA VAL A 322 7.29 9.80 1.99
C VAL A 322 7.81 8.83 3.07
N PRO A 323 7.17 7.68 3.36
CA PRO A 323 7.64 6.81 4.44
C PRO A 323 9.04 6.24 4.16
N PHE A 324 9.36 5.94 2.91
CA PHE A 324 10.66 5.40 2.53
C PHE A 324 11.75 6.46 2.51
N MET A 325 11.41 7.69 2.16
CA MET A 325 12.29 8.85 2.25
C MET A 325 12.70 9.11 3.71
N ILE A 326 11.74 9.16 4.64
CA ILE A 326 12.00 9.37 6.06
C ILE A 326 12.80 8.19 6.64
N ALA A 327 12.42 6.95 6.31
CA ALA A 327 13.15 5.77 6.73
C ALA A 327 14.61 5.82 6.25
N THR A 328 14.88 6.17 4.98
CA THR A 328 16.23 6.29 4.43
C THR A 328 17.06 7.34 5.18
N ALA A 329 16.47 8.49 5.51
CA ALA A 329 17.13 9.53 6.29
C ALA A 329 17.49 9.05 7.71
N LEU A 330 16.59 8.32 8.40
CA LEU A 330 16.83 7.74 9.71
C LEU A 330 17.93 6.66 9.68
N LEU A 331 17.94 5.83 8.62
CA LEU A 331 18.97 4.81 8.40
C LEU A 331 20.35 5.41 8.10
N ALA A 332 20.41 6.65 7.61
CA ALA A 332 21.67 7.33 7.31
C ALA A 332 22.46 7.72 8.57
N ILE A 333 21.80 7.86 9.73
CA ILE A 333 22.39 8.39 10.96
C ILE A 333 23.33 7.37 11.61
N HIS A 334 24.54 7.81 11.96
CA HIS A 334 25.50 7.01 12.74
C HIS A 334 26.36 7.91 13.65
N PHE A 335 27.16 7.30 14.52
CA PHE A 335 28.11 8.04 15.34
C PHE A 335 29.29 8.52 14.50
N ARG A 336 29.72 9.77 14.72
CA ARG A 336 30.84 10.42 13.99
C ARG A 336 32.17 9.75 14.30
N ASP A 337 32.45 9.58 15.60
CA ASP A 337 33.70 9.04 16.12
C ASP A 337 33.44 7.77 16.95
N ALA A 338 34.15 7.63 18.10
CA ALA A 338 33.90 6.55 19.05
C ALA A 338 32.45 6.58 19.53
N VAL A 339 31.83 5.40 19.58
CA VAL A 339 30.43 5.26 20.01
C VAL A 339 30.30 5.63 21.47
N ASP A 340 29.56 6.70 21.79
CA ASP A 340 29.09 6.94 23.14
C ASP A 340 28.05 5.87 23.50
N VAL A 341 28.46 4.89 24.28
CA VAL A 341 27.65 3.72 24.64
C VAL A 341 26.37 4.11 25.38
N ARG A 342 26.42 5.16 26.23
CA ARG A 342 25.24 5.63 26.96
C ARG A 342 24.23 6.25 26.04
N LEU A 343 24.68 7.16 25.18
CA LEU A 343 23.81 7.79 24.15
C LEU A 343 23.26 6.74 23.17
N ALA A 344 24.10 5.82 22.68
CA ALA A 344 23.67 4.75 21.79
C ALA A 344 22.61 3.86 22.43
N ARG A 345 22.77 3.50 23.72
CA ARG A 345 21.78 2.72 24.45
C ARG A 345 20.47 3.50 24.63
N SER A 346 20.55 4.79 24.97
CA SER A 346 19.36 5.64 25.11
C SER A 346 18.58 5.76 23.80
N ILE A 347 19.28 5.99 22.68
CA ILE A 347 18.67 6.02 21.34
C ILE A 347 18.03 4.66 20.99
N ALA A 348 18.73 3.55 21.26
CA ALA A 348 18.20 2.22 20.99
C ALA A 348 16.94 1.91 21.82
N VAL A 349 16.93 2.28 23.11
CA VAL A 349 15.75 2.09 23.97
C VAL A 349 14.59 2.97 23.50
N ALA A 350 14.85 4.23 23.18
CA ALA A 350 13.81 5.13 22.64
C ALA A 350 13.26 4.63 21.30
N GLY A 351 14.12 4.18 20.38
CA GLY A 351 13.71 3.61 19.10
C GLY A 351 12.91 2.31 19.24
N LEU A 352 13.31 1.43 20.18
CA LEU A 352 12.57 0.23 20.51
C LEU A 352 11.17 0.57 21.08
N LEU A 353 11.12 1.49 22.05
CA LEU A 353 9.85 1.94 22.63
C LEU A 353 8.94 2.54 21.55
N PHE A 354 9.48 3.43 20.71
CA PHE A 354 8.74 3.99 19.58
C PHE A 354 8.17 2.90 18.66
N THR A 355 9.00 1.92 18.29
CA THR A 355 8.57 0.79 17.44
C THR A 355 7.48 -0.04 18.10
N VAL A 356 7.67 -0.45 19.37
CA VAL A 356 6.72 -1.28 20.10
C VAL A 356 5.38 -0.56 20.26
N VAL A 357 5.41 0.72 20.65
CA VAL A 357 4.20 1.52 20.83
C VAL A 357 3.47 1.69 19.48
N ARG A 358 4.17 1.97 18.38
CA ARG A 358 3.56 2.09 17.04
C ARG A 358 2.94 0.77 16.57
N LEU A 359 3.63 -0.36 16.71
CA LEU A 359 3.10 -1.67 16.34
C LEU A 359 1.90 -2.07 17.20
N ALA A 360 1.95 -1.83 18.50
CA ALA A 360 0.83 -2.11 19.40
C ALA A 360 -0.41 -1.27 19.02
N THR A 361 -0.23 0.01 18.73
CA THR A 361 -1.32 0.91 18.34
C THR A 361 -1.92 0.52 16.99
N ASN A 362 -1.08 0.21 16.00
CA ASN A 362 -1.57 -0.29 14.71
C ASN A 362 -2.33 -1.62 14.89
N THR A 363 -1.88 -2.50 15.81
CA THR A 363 -2.59 -3.75 16.12
C THR A 363 -3.98 -3.50 16.67
N VAL A 364 -4.11 -2.58 17.63
CA VAL A 364 -5.41 -2.20 18.21
C VAL A 364 -6.30 -1.54 17.15
N SER A 365 -5.75 -0.61 16.37
CA SER A 365 -6.48 0.05 15.28
C SER A 365 -7.04 -0.96 14.28
N PHE A 366 -6.19 -1.91 13.85
CA PHE A 366 -6.57 -2.95 12.90
C PHE A 366 -7.60 -3.93 13.46
N ALA A 367 -7.50 -4.29 14.74
CA ALA A 367 -8.50 -5.10 15.40
C ALA A 367 -9.86 -4.40 15.42
N MET A 368 -9.91 -3.12 15.82
CA MET A 368 -11.14 -2.32 15.82
C MET A 368 -11.77 -2.19 14.42
N ALA A 369 -10.94 -1.89 13.40
CA ALA A 369 -11.41 -1.78 12.03
C ALA A 369 -11.93 -3.12 11.49
N SER A 370 -11.18 -4.21 11.74
CA SER A 370 -11.57 -5.56 11.35
C SER A 370 -12.91 -5.97 11.96
N ASP A 371 -13.11 -5.74 13.26
CA ASP A 371 -14.36 -6.07 13.93
C ASP A 371 -15.54 -5.28 13.36
N ALA A 372 -15.34 -4.00 13.02
CA ALA A 372 -16.35 -3.20 12.35
C ALA A 372 -16.69 -3.74 10.96
N MET A 373 -15.67 -4.07 10.16
CA MET A 373 -15.85 -4.65 8.82
C MET A 373 -16.57 -6.00 8.88
N GLN A 374 -16.21 -6.89 9.82
CA GLN A 374 -16.86 -8.20 9.98
C GLN A 374 -18.32 -8.07 10.38
N ARG A 375 -18.65 -7.15 11.32
CA ARG A 375 -20.05 -6.88 11.70
C ARG A 375 -20.89 -6.39 10.52
N ASP A 376 -20.33 -5.54 9.66
CA ASP A 376 -21.03 -5.03 8.49
C ASP A 376 -21.18 -6.11 7.39
N LEU A 377 -20.15 -6.94 7.19
CA LEU A 377 -20.24 -8.05 6.24
C LEU A 377 -21.29 -9.09 6.65
N ALA A 378 -21.45 -9.37 7.94
CA ALA A 378 -22.40 -10.37 8.44
C ALA A 378 -23.86 -10.10 8.05
N ILE A 379 -24.23 -8.83 7.80
CA ILE A 379 -25.59 -8.52 7.34
C ILE A 379 -25.85 -8.97 5.90
N THR A 380 -24.81 -9.22 5.13
CA THR A 380 -24.86 -9.62 3.71
C THR A 380 -24.83 -11.13 3.49
N ASP A 381 -24.65 -11.94 4.52
CA ASP A 381 -24.43 -13.39 4.42
C ASP A 381 -25.55 -14.16 3.72
N ARG A 382 -26.77 -13.63 3.69
CA ARG A 382 -27.96 -14.26 3.06
C ARG A 382 -28.24 -13.76 1.64
N LEU A 383 -27.36 -12.92 1.08
CA LEU A 383 -27.53 -12.51 -0.32
C LEU A 383 -27.33 -13.72 -1.25
N PRO A 384 -28.12 -13.85 -2.31
CA PRO A 384 -27.97 -14.93 -3.28
C PRO A 384 -26.71 -14.79 -4.11
N MET A 385 -26.29 -15.88 -4.74
CA MET A 385 -25.24 -15.84 -5.75
C MET A 385 -25.69 -14.98 -6.93
N GLY A 386 -24.75 -14.21 -7.50
CA GLY A 386 -25.01 -13.30 -8.60
C GLY A 386 -25.86 -12.07 -8.23
N ALA A 387 -25.95 -11.70 -6.94
CA ALA A 387 -26.68 -10.50 -6.52
C ALA A 387 -26.14 -9.24 -7.21
N ARG A 388 -27.05 -8.33 -7.62
CA ARG A 388 -26.69 -7.00 -8.14
C ARG A 388 -26.81 -6.00 -7.01
N LEU A 389 -25.67 -5.55 -6.47
CA LEU A 389 -25.59 -4.76 -5.25
C LEU A 389 -25.07 -3.35 -5.53
N LEU A 390 -25.87 -2.33 -5.20
CA LEU A 390 -25.37 -0.98 -5.01
C LEU A 390 -24.78 -0.89 -3.60
N TYR A 391 -23.48 -0.71 -3.51
CA TYR A 391 -22.76 -0.46 -2.28
C TYR A 391 -22.55 1.04 -2.07
N LEU A 392 -22.93 1.56 -0.91
CA LEU A 392 -22.69 2.94 -0.51
C LEU A 392 -22.02 2.98 0.87
N THR A 393 -21.05 3.87 1.05
CA THR A 393 -20.35 4.06 2.32
C THR A 393 -20.31 5.53 2.70
N GLY A 394 -20.80 5.84 3.91
CA GLY A 394 -20.88 7.20 4.42
C GLY A 394 -19.51 7.79 4.69
N GLN A 395 -19.27 8.98 4.16
CA GLN A 395 -18.10 9.81 4.44
C GLN A 395 -18.54 11.08 5.18
N PRO A 396 -17.74 11.62 6.11
CA PRO A 396 -18.06 12.89 6.76
C PRO A 396 -17.92 14.08 5.79
N CYS A 397 -18.41 15.25 6.18
CA CYS A 397 -18.26 16.48 5.41
C CYS A 397 -16.80 16.94 5.29
N GLY A 398 -16.03 16.80 6.34
CA GLY A 398 -14.59 17.06 6.36
C GLY A 398 -13.79 15.77 6.35
N ASP A 399 -12.49 15.89 6.16
CA ASP A 399 -11.59 14.74 6.22
C ASP A 399 -11.50 14.22 7.65
N LYS A 400 -11.91 12.96 7.87
CA LYS A 400 -11.59 12.25 9.10
C LYS A 400 -10.11 11.91 9.11
N TRP A 401 -9.52 11.96 10.31
CA TRP A 401 -8.16 11.44 10.47
C TRP A 401 -8.08 9.93 10.31
N GLU A 402 -9.07 9.21 10.84
CA GLU A 402 -9.17 7.75 10.67
C GLU A 402 -9.30 7.37 9.19
N LEU A 403 -8.58 6.33 8.78
CA LEU A 403 -8.63 5.83 7.41
C LEU A 403 -9.99 5.19 7.07
N ALA A 404 -10.43 5.32 5.83
CA ALA A 404 -11.72 4.85 5.35
C ALA A 404 -11.69 3.32 5.04
N HIS A 405 -11.47 2.48 6.05
CA HIS A 405 -11.29 1.03 5.90
C HIS A 405 -12.46 0.31 5.24
N LYS A 406 -13.64 0.91 5.19
CA LYS A 406 -14.83 0.34 4.53
C LYS A 406 -15.01 0.81 3.10
N SER A 407 -14.12 1.66 2.58
CA SER A 407 -14.26 2.25 1.24
C SER A 407 -14.53 1.21 0.17
N GLN A 408 -13.81 0.10 0.19
CA GLN A 408 -13.91 -0.97 -0.80
C GLN A 408 -14.59 -2.25 -0.27
N LEU A 409 -15.24 -2.20 0.91
CA LEU A 409 -15.78 -3.40 1.57
C LEU A 409 -16.84 -4.13 0.73
N GLY A 410 -17.60 -3.41 -0.09
CA GLY A 410 -18.57 -3.99 -1.02
C GLY A 410 -17.99 -5.06 -1.94
N SER A 411 -16.73 -4.92 -2.35
CA SER A 411 -16.04 -5.88 -3.22
C SER A 411 -15.91 -7.29 -2.63
N MET A 412 -16.08 -7.43 -1.30
CA MET A 412 -16.13 -8.77 -0.68
C MET A 412 -17.35 -9.58 -1.13
N LEU A 413 -18.39 -8.93 -1.66
CA LEU A 413 -19.56 -9.61 -2.24
C LEU A 413 -19.24 -10.19 -3.63
N ILE A 414 -18.27 -9.61 -4.37
CA ILE A 414 -17.72 -10.23 -5.57
C ILE A 414 -17.13 -11.60 -5.20
N VAL A 415 -16.36 -11.65 -4.10
CA VAL A 415 -15.69 -12.88 -3.63
C VAL A 415 -16.68 -13.92 -3.11
N ARG A 416 -17.65 -13.48 -2.30
CA ARG A 416 -18.52 -14.39 -1.53
C ARG A 416 -19.82 -14.76 -2.24
N ARG A 417 -20.22 -13.97 -3.24
CA ARG A 417 -21.53 -14.10 -3.93
C ARG A 417 -21.45 -13.96 -5.45
N ASP A 418 -20.27 -13.84 -6.05
CA ASP A 418 -20.08 -13.54 -7.46
C ASP A 418 -20.95 -12.33 -7.90
N ALA A 419 -21.08 -11.34 -7.01
CA ALA A 419 -22.02 -10.24 -7.16
C ALA A 419 -21.51 -9.17 -8.12
N LEU A 420 -22.45 -8.45 -8.80
CA LEU A 420 -22.16 -7.14 -9.38
C LEU A 420 -22.10 -6.11 -8.26
N VAL A 421 -21.00 -5.33 -8.16
CA VAL A 421 -20.85 -4.25 -7.19
C VAL A 421 -20.22 -3.03 -7.86
N ASN A 422 -20.63 -1.83 -7.48
CA ASN A 422 -20.26 -0.56 -8.10
C ASN A 422 -18.91 0.04 -7.66
N ASN A 423 -18.14 -0.62 -6.81
CA ASN A 423 -16.96 -0.05 -6.17
C ASN A 423 -15.63 -0.59 -6.70
N GLN A 424 -15.60 -1.23 -7.88
CA GLN A 424 -14.35 -1.55 -8.55
C GLN A 424 -13.81 -0.33 -9.29
N TRP A 425 -12.49 -0.19 -9.36
CA TRP A 425 -11.87 0.87 -10.15
C TRP A 425 -11.42 0.36 -11.52
N GLU A 426 -11.47 1.25 -12.48
CA GLU A 426 -10.85 1.08 -13.79
C GLU A 426 -9.58 1.93 -13.84
N VAL A 427 -8.44 1.30 -14.10
CA VAL A 427 -7.19 2.04 -14.28
C VAL A 427 -7.11 2.52 -15.73
N PRO A 428 -7.11 3.83 -16.00
CA PRO A 428 -7.04 4.34 -17.37
C PRO A 428 -5.81 3.80 -18.11
N GLY A 429 -6.05 3.28 -19.32
CA GLY A 429 -4.97 2.80 -20.19
C GLY A 429 -4.44 1.39 -19.93
N ALA A 430 -4.85 0.73 -18.82
CA ALA A 430 -4.50 -0.66 -18.55
C ALA A 430 -5.51 -1.35 -17.61
N PRO A 431 -6.82 -1.32 -17.91
CA PRO A 431 -7.79 -1.98 -17.05
C PRO A 431 -7.61 -3.49 -17.14
N LEU A 432 -7.30 -4.13 -16.02
CA LEU A 432 -7.29 -5.59 -15.92
C LEU A 432 -8.74 -6.11 -15.81
N LEU A 433 -9.57 -5.40 -15.05
CA LEU A 433 -10.98 -5.74 -14.82
C LEU A 433 -11.87 -4.64 -15.40
N LEU A 434 -12.87 -5.05 -16.15
CA LEU A 434 -13.92 -4.19 -16.70
C LEU A 434 -15.28 -4.67 -16.24
N ILE A 435 -16.18 -3.72 -15.93
CA ILE A 435 -17.59 -4.00 -15.68
C ILE A 435 -18.34 -3.93 -17.01
N LYS A 436 -19.12 -4.98 -17.32
CA LYS A 436 -20.01 -5.02 -18.47
C LYS A 436 -21.20 -4.08 -18.26
N ASP A 437 -21.85 -3.69 -19.35
CA ASP A 437 -23.03 -2.80 -19.34
C ASP A 437 -22.80 -1.47 -18.59
N ARG A 438 -21.55 -0.99 -18.53
CA ARG A 438 -21.15 0.24 -17.83
C ARG A 438 -21.96 1.47 -18.26
N GLU A 439 -22.42 1.52 -19.51
CA GLU A 439 -23.24 2.62 -20.01
C GLU A 439 -24.59 2.71 -19.28
N ARG A 440 -25.18 1.55 -18.93
CA ARG A 440 -26.44 1.48 -18.18
C ARG A 440 -26.24 1.82 -16.70
N LEU A 441 -25.09 1.50 -16.16
CA LEU A 441 -24.72 1.82 -14.77
C LEU A 441 -24.35 3.30 -14.61
N GLY A 442 -23.82 3.93 -15.66
CA GLY A 442 -23.41 5.33 -15.68
C GLY A 442 -22.39 5.63 -14.57
N TRP A 443 -22.66 6.67 -13.77
CA TRP A 443 -21.82 7.04 -12.63
C TRP A 443 -21.59 5.87 -11.64
N PHE A 444 -22.57 4.97 -11.51
CA PHE A 444 -22.51 3.84 -10.57
C PHE A 444 -21.82 2.60 -11.15
N ALA A 445 -21.02 2.73 -12.21
CA ALA A 445 -20.21 1.64 -12.73
C ALA A 445 -18.93 1.42 -11.88
N TYR A 446 -18.34 2.49 -11.33
CA TYR A 446 -16.98 2.43 -10.79
C TYR A 446 -16.82 3.20 -9.48
N ASP A 447 -15.68 2.93 -8.79
CA ASP A 447 -15.11 3.81 -7.78
C ASP A 447 -14.93 5.24 -8.38
N PRO A 448 -15.30 6.32 -7.68
CA PRO A 448 -15.72 6.38 -6.28
C PRO A 448 -17.24 6.50 -6.05
N SER A 449 -18.07 5.89 -6.86
CA SER A 449 -19.53 6.00 -6.79
C SER A 449 -20.14 5.47 -5.49
N GLN A 450 -19.40 4.64 -4.74
CA GLN A 450 -19.81 4.14 -3.44
C GLN A 450 -19.71 5.19 -2.32
N HIS A 451 -18.95 6.26 -2.50
CA HIS A 451 -18.80 7.27 -1.45
C HIS A 451 -20.01 8.20 -1.44
N VAL A 452 -20.62 8.35 -0.27
CA VAL A 452 -21.75 9.27 -0.06
C VAL A 452 -21.52 10.12 1.19
N ARG A 453 -21.98 11.37 1.15
CA ARG A 453 -21.86 12.34 2.23
C ARG A 453 -23.22 12.83 2.68
N PRO A 454 -23.34 13.36 3.92
CA PRO A 454 -24.55 14.07 4.36
C PRO A 454 -24.94 15.16 3.35
N ASN A 455 -26.25 15.35 3.15
CA ASN A 455 -26.76 16.37 2.21
C ASN A 455 -26.31 17.80 2.59
N ALA A 456 -26.08 18.05 3.87
CA ALA A 456 -25.63 19.34 4.39
C ALA A 456 -24.19 19.73 4.01
N CYS A 457 -23.40 18.81 3.46
CA CYS A 457 -21.99 19.07 3.12
C CYS A 457 -21.78 19.98 1.91
N GLY A 458 -22.83 20.38 1.18
CA GLY A 458 -22.71 21.22 -0.01
C GLY A 458 -21.87 20.60 -1.15
N THR A 459 -21.78 19.25 -1.20
CA THR A 459 -20.99 18.52 -2.17
C THR A 459 -21.66 18.45 -3.54
N SER A 460 -20.89 18.10 -4.58
CA SER A 460 -21.43 17.86 -5.93
C SER A 460 -22.58 16.84 -5.90
N ALA A 461 -23.47 16.94 -6.86
CA ALA A 461 -24.74 16.20 -6.91
C ALA A 461 -24.61 14.68 -6.68
N HIS A 462 -23.52 14.04 -7.16
CA HIS A 462 -23.33 12.59 -7.05
C HIS A 462 -22.86 12.12 -5.66
N TRP A 463 -22.29 12.99 -4.84
CA TRP A 463 -21.78 12.64 -3.52
C TRP A 463 -22.78 12.83 -2.38
N ALA A 464 -23.91 13.52 -2.61
CA ALA A 464 -24.95 13.66 -1.61
C ALA A 464 -25.78 12.38 -1.52
N ILE A 465 -25.98 11.83 -0.31
CA ILE A 465 -26.70 10.55 -0.11
C ILE A 465 -28.10 10.56 -0.73
N ASN A 466 -28.88 11.63 -0.54
CA ASN A 466 -30.22 11.73 -1.12
C ASN A 466 -30.16 11.73 -2.66
N ARG A 467 -29.19 12.40 -3.24
CA ARG A 467 -29.04 12.42 -4.69
C ARG A 467 -28.65 11.05 -5.24
N SER A 468 -27.67 10.37 -4.61
CA SER A 468 -27.29 9.02 -4.99
C SER A 468 -28.47 8.06 -4.95
N LEU A 469 -29.27 8.08 -3.87
CA LEU A 469 -30.45 7.24 -3.72
C LEU A 469 -31.58 7.60 -4.69
N ALA A 470 -31.66 8.83 -5.16
CA ALA A 470 -32.67 9.28 -6.11
C ALA A 470 -32.37 8.88 -7.57
N VAL A 471 -31.06 8.90 -7.96
CA VAL A 471 -30.65 8.85 -9.38
C VAL A 471 -30.00 7.53 -9.82
N PHE A 472 -29.66 6.61 -8.92
CA PHE A 472 -29.05 5.36 -9.33
C PHE A 472 -30.00 4.54 -10.23
N PRO A 473 -29.49 3.75 -11.17
CA PRO A 473 -30.31 2.96 -12.10
C PRO A 473 -30.93 1.76 -11.38
N ARG A 474 -32.15 1.92 -10.89
CA ARG A 474 -32.87 0.92 -10.07
C ARG A 474 -33.12 -0.41 -10.81
N ASP A 475 -33.12 -0.40 -12.14
CA ASP A 475 -33.25 -1.59 -12.97
C ASP A 475 -31.97 -2.43 -13.04
N GLN A 476 -30.82 -1.86 -12.65
CA GLN A 476 -29.54 -2.52 -12.67
C GLN A 476 -29.15 -3.15 -11.32
N PHE A 477 -29.83 -2.82 -10.23
CA PHE A 477 -29.54 -3.32 -8.89
C PHE A 477 -30.77 -3.98 -8.26
N ASP A 478 -30.56 -5.01 -7.45
CA ASP A 478 -31.61 -5.69 -6.67
C ASP A 478 -31.51 -5.33 -5.19
N TYR A 479 -30.31 -4.97 -4.76
CA TYR A 479 -30.01 -4.67 -3.35
C TYR A 479 -29.26 -3.35 -3.23
N VAL A 480 -29.46 -2.67 -2.09
CA VAL A 480 -28.68 -1.50 -1.66
C VAL A 480 -28.12 -1.79 -0.30
N TRP A 481 -26.80 -1.72 -0.16
CA TRP A 481 -26.11 -1.84 1.12
C TRP A 481 -25.41 -0.54 1.43
N ILE A 482 -25.79 0.09 2.56
CA ILE A 482 -25.21 1.36 3.00
C ILE A 482 -24.49 1.10 4.31
N THR A 483 -23.18 1.33 4.35
CA THR A 483 -22.37 1.32 5.59
C THR A 483 -22.16 2.74 6.08
N ASP A 484 -22.07 2.92 7.41
CA ASP A 484 -21.94 4.24 8.04
C ASP A 484 -22.92 5.29 7.47
N ALA A 485 -24.17 4.85 7.26
CA ALA A 485 -25.21 5.62 6.57
C ALA A 485 -25.37 7.02 7.16
N PRO A 486 -25.14 8.08 6.36
CA PRO A 486 -25.52 9.43 6.78
C PRO A 486 -27.05 9.56 6.87
N PRO A 487 -27.58 10.55 7.59
CA PRO A 487 -29.01 10.84 7.55
C PRO A 487 -29.51 11.11 6.13
N PHE A 488 -30.56 10.42 5.70
CA PHE A 488 -31.18 10.56 4.37
C PHE A 488 -32.70 10.64 4.47
N ASP A 489 -33.36 11.11 3.39
CA ASP A 489 -34.82 11.20 3.32
C ASP A 489 -35.43 9.79 3.24
N PRO A 490 -36.24 9.36 4.24
CA PRO A 490 -36.87 8.04 4.25
C PRO A 490 -37.78 7.77 3.04
N ARG A 491 -38.30 8.81 2.40
CA ARG A 491 -39.17 8.69 1.20
C ARG A 491 -38.42 8.09 0.01
N LEU A 492 -37.09 8.24 -0.06
CA LEU A 492 -36.26 7.68 -1.14
C LEU A 492 -36.20 6.15 -1.11
N VAL A 493 -36.39 5.56 0.05
CA VAL A 493 -36.41 4.10 0.26
C VAL A 493 -37.82 3.57 0.56
N ALA A 494 -38.85 4.40 0.43
CA ALA A 494 -40.24 3.99 0.62
C ALA A 494 -40.59 2.87 -0.39
N GLY A 495 -41.14 1.78 0.10
CA GLY A 495 -41.43 0.58 -0.71
C GLY A 495 -40.26 -0.39 -0.86
N TRP A 496 -39.06 -0.10 -0.34
CA TRP A 496 -38.00 -1.08 -0.23
C TRP A 496 -38.15 -1.93 1.02
N GLN A 497 -37.72 -3.18 0.95
CA GLN A 497 -37.70 -4.06 2.10
C GLN A 497 -36.37 -3.93 2.85
N LEU A 498 -36.38 -3.45 4.08
CA LEU A 498 -35.20 -3.52 4.95
C LEU A 498 -34.98 -4.99 5.36
N LEU A 499 -33.91 -5.60 4.86
CA LEU A 499 -33.55 -7.00 5.15
C LEU A 499 -32.80 -7.12 6.48
N ARG A 500 -31.83 -6.25 6.70
CA ARG A 500 -30.94 -6.28 7.85
C ARG A 500 -30.50 -4.87 8.24
N ARG A 501 -30.23 -4.71 9.54
CA ARG A 501 -29.64 -3.50 10.11
C ARG A 501 -28.62 -3.86 11.18
N ASN A 502 -27.49 -3.15 11.19
CA ASN A 502 -26.50 -3.19 12.24
C ASN A 502 -25.98 -1.76 12.50
N GLY A 503 -26.46 -1.11 13.54
CA GLY A 503 -26.19 0.31 13.81
C GLY A 503 -26.59 1.18 12.61
N THR A 504 -25.60 1.83 11.99
CA THR A 504 -25.74 2.66 10.79
C THR A 504 -25.58 1.89 9.49
N SER A 505 -25.34 0.58 9.54
CA SER A 505 -25.27 -0.27 8.37
C SER A 505 -26.65 -0.84 8.03
N LEU A 506 -27.10 -0.62 6.78
CA LEU A 506 -28.45 -0.93 6.30
C LEU A 506 -28.38 -1.73 5.00
N LEU A 507 -29.10 -2.86 4.95
CA LEU A 507 -29.25 -3.66 3.73
C LEU A 507 -30.71 -3.70 3.32
N PHE A 508 -30.99 -3.19 2.11
CA PHE A 508 -32.32 -3.17 1.51
C PHE A 508 -32.40 -4.08 0.30
N ARG A 509 -33.59 -4.66 0.08
CA ARG A 509 -34.02 -5.22 -1.20
C ARG A 509 -34.91 -4.19 -1.90
N ILE A 510 -34.63 -3.89 -3.18
CA ILE A 510 -35.37 -2.89 -3.96
C ILE A 510 -36.58 -3.52 -4.64
N ARG A 511 -36.45 -4.78 -5.11
CA ARG A 511 -37.49 -5.50 -5.84
C ARG A 511 -37.98 -6.70 -5.03
N PRO A 512 -39.33 -7.01 -5.04
CA PRO A 512 -39.82 -8.26 -4.49
C PRO A 512 -39.23 -9.45 -5.28
N GLU A 513 -39.04 -10.58 -4.60
CA GLU A 513 -38.73 -11.84 -5.30
C GLU A 513 -39.83 -12.13 -6.30
N THR A 514 -39.48 -12.27 -7.58
CA THR A 514 -40.38 -12.91 -8.55
C THR A 514 -40.47 -14.36 -8.13
N THR A 515 -41.54 -14.74 -7.46
CA THR A 515 -41.82 -16.14 -7.13
C THR A 515 -41.84 -16.87 -8.46
N ALA A 516 -40.87 -17.69 -8.75
CA ALA A 516 -40.92 -18.63 -9.88
C ALA A 516 -42.10 -19.56 -9.61
N ILE A 517 -43.22 -19.29 -10.22
CA ILE A 517 -44.34 -20.23 -10.28
C ILE A 517 -43.81 -21.42 -11.04
N VAL A 518 -43.43 -22.46 -10.31
CA VAL A 518 -43.24 -23.80 -10.86
C VAL A 518 -44.63 -24.24 -11.32
N GLN A 519 -44.98 -23.95 -12.57
CA GLN A 519 -46.12 -24.61 -13.22
C GLN A 519 -45.79 -26.10 -13.29
N GLY A 520 -46.28 -26.84 -12.30
CA GLY A 520 -46.36 -28.26 -12.36
C GLY A 520 -47.22 -28.66 -13.56
N SER A 521 -46.56 -29.12 -14.62
CA SER A 521 -47.20 -29.82 -15.74
C SER A 521 -47.74 -31.14 -15.20
N THR A 522 -48.99 -31.16 -14.73
CA THR A 522 -49.78 -32.39 -14.65
C THR A 522 -50.15 -32.78 -16.09
N ARG A 523 -49.44 -33.72 -16.65
CA ARG A 523 -49.91 -34.53 -17.81
C ARG A 523 -50.69 -35.71 -17.22
N THR A 524 -51.97 -35.68 -17.42
CA THR A 524 -52.85 -36.86 -17.46
C THR A 524 -52.55 -37.71 -18.71
#